data_308913dc6ffd2d2f5b164ce0cfb3b2aa
#
_entry.id   308913dc6ffd2d2f5b164ce0cfb3b2aa
#
_cell.length_a   1.000
_cell.length_b   1.000
_cell.length_c   1.000
_cell.angle_alpha   90.00
_cell.angle_beta   90.00
_cell.angle_gamma   90.00
#
_symmetry.space_group_name_H-M   'P 1'
#
loop_
_entity.id
_entity.type
_entity.pdbx_description
1 polymer ?
#
loop_
_entity_poly.entity_id
_entity_poly.type
_entity_poly.pdbx_seq_one_letter_code
_entity_poly.pdbx_strand_id
1 'polypeptide(L)'
;MISSLVFSLLLLLPGMRDNPVDKDCKCKQFKLHGKVKIVNDFPDLKVKIVENFPDLKVQVVENFPDKCGQWKFVNDFPDIKIKFVTDFPDLKIKFVENFPGKP
;
A
#
# COMPACT_ATOMS: atom_id res chain seq x y z
N MET A 1 19.59 -20.98 24.13
CA MET A 1 18.29 -20.69 24.74
C MET A 1 18.15 -19.22 25.07
N ILE A 2 19.06 -18.69 25.83
CA ILE A 2 19.01 -17.29 26.18
C ILE A 2 19.13 -16.43 24.94
N SER A 3 19.95 -16.84 24.01
CA SER A 3 20.12 -16.10 22.76
C SER A 3 18.83 -15.98 21.98
N SER A 4 17.96 -16.98 22.08
CA SER A 4 16.68 -16.90 21.37
C SER A 4 15.80 -15.80 21.93
N LEU A 5 15.81 -15.62 23.24
CA LEU A 5 15.04 -14.58 23.86
C LEU A 5 15.57 -13.21 23.47
N VAL A 6 16.87 -13.05 23.46
CA VAL A 6 17.48 -11.78 23.04
C VAL A 6 17.12 -11.48 21.60
N PHE A 7 17.16 -12.49 20.79
CA PHE A 7 16.82 -12.36 19.39
C PHE A 7 15.37 -11.87 19.21
N SER A 8 14.45 -12.45 19.99
CA SER A 8 13.06 -12.02 19.94
C SER A 8 12.91 -10.55 20.32
N LEU A 9 13.67 -10.10 21.30
CA LEU A 9 13.61 -8.71 21.70
C LEU A 9 14.03 -7.80 20.59
N LEU A 10 15.03 -8.20 19.83
CA LEU A 10 15.48 -7.38 18.69
C LEU A 10 14.37 -7.17 17.69
N LEU A 11 13.54 -8.19 17.50
CA LEU A 11 12.43 -8.07 16.56
C LEU A 11 11.36 -7.11 17.05
N LEU A 12 11.35 -6.82 18.32
CA LEU A 12 10.34 -5.94 18.89
C LEU A 12 10.82 -4.51 19.04
N LEU A 13 11.99 -4.18 18.53
CA LEU A 13 12.51 -2.82 18.64
C LEU A 13 11.56 -1.85 17.99
N PRO A 14 11.16 -0.79 18.73
CA PRO A 14 10.27 0.22 18.16
C PRO A 14 11.00 1.01 17.08
N GLY A 15 10.21 1.52 16.15
CA GLY A 15 10.78 2.31 15.07
C GLY A 15 11.36 1.48 13.94
N MET A 16 11.42 0.18 14.12
CA MET A 16 11.94 -0.71 13.09
C MET A 16 10.82 -1.26 12.21
N ARG A 17 9.73 -0.54 12.13
CA ARG A 17 8.63 -0.94 11.27
C ARG A 17 9.02 -0.79 9.82
N ASP A 18 8.82 -1.83 9.07
CA ASP A 18 9.02 -1.77 7.65
C ASP A 18 7.82 -1.09 7.00
N ASN A 19 8.08 -0.43 5.88
CA ASN A 19 7.03 0.05 5.01
C ASN A 19 6.25 -1.18 4.53
N PRO A 20 4.90 -1.18 4.56
CA PRO A 20 4.13 -2.31 4.07
C PRO A 20 4.30 -2.57 2.58
N VAL A 21 4.89 -1.62 1.84
CA VAL A 21 5.20 -1.80 0.42
C VAL A 21 6.59 -2.42 0.31
N ASP A 22 6.67 -3.60 -0.30
CA ASP A 22 7.94 -4.29 -0.41
C ASP A 22 8.75 -3.77 -1.61
N LYS A 23 9.91 -4.38 -1.84
CA LYS A 23 10.82 -3.92 -2.88
C LYS A 23 10.24 -4.10 -4.28
N ASP A 24 9.25 -4.97 -4.43
CA ASP A 24 8.60 -5.23 -5.71
C ASP A 24 7.32 -4.40 -5.87
N CYS A 25 7.11 -3.43 -5.01
CA CYS A 25 5.93 -2.58 -5.02
C CYS A 25 4.66 -3.39 -4.82
N LYS A 26 4.68 -4.25 -3.80
CA LYS A 26 3.52 -5.04 -3.42
C LYS A 26 3.20 -4.83 -1.95
N CYS A 27 1.93 -4.94 -1.61
CA CYS A 27 1.46 -4.93 -0.24
C CYS A 27 0.60 -6.16 -0.07
N LYS A 28 0.92 -7.02 0.89
CA LYS A 28 0.19 -8.28 1.09
C LYS A 28 0.08 -9.06 -0.21
N GLN A 29 1.17 -9.05 -0.99
CA GLN A 29 1.26 -9.77 -2.26
C GLN A 29 0.44 -9.16 -3.41
N PHE A 30 -0.23 -8.05 -3.17
CA PHE A 30 -0.97 -7.37 -4.24
C PHE A 30 -0.07 -6.32 -4.89
N LYS A 31 -0.02 -6.33 -6.21
CA LYS A 31 0.71 -5.30 -6.95
C LYS A 31 0.04 -3.95 -6.76
N LEU A 32 0.85 -2.93 -6.53
CA LEU A 32 0.34 -1.59 -6.26
C LEU A 32 0.33 -0.71 -7.51
N HIS A 33 0.03 -1.31 -8.63
CA HIS A 33 -0.25 -0.60 -9.87
C HIS A 33 -1.28 -1.41 -10.64
N GLY A 34 -2.02 -0.75 -11.50
CA GLY A 34 -3.00 -1.44 -12.31
C GLY A 34 -4.40 -0.88 -12.12
N LYS A 35 -5.39 -1.71 -12.42
CA LYS A 35 -6.79 -1.33 -12.33
C LYS A 35 -7.28 -1.53 -10.90
N VAL A 36 -7.88 -0.50 -10.34
CA VAL A 36 -8.28 -0.47 -8.92
C VAL A 36 -9.76 -0.16 -8.84
N LYS A 37 -10.47 -0.95 -8.04
CA LYS A 37 -11.88 -0.71 -7.77
C LYS A 37 -12.07 -0.38 -6.31
N ILE A 38 -12.88 0.64 -6.04
CA ILE A 38 -13.25 1.00 -4.67
C ILE A 38 -14.48 0.20 -4.29
N VAL A 39 -14.40 -0.52 -3.17
CA VAL A 39 -15.50 -1.36 -2.70
C VAL A 39 -15.83 -1.04 -1.26
N ASN A 40 -17.02 -1.44 -0.82
CA ASN A 40 -17.41 -1.31 0.58
C ASN A 40 -17.18 -2.58 1.37
N ASP A 41 -17.20 -3.72 0.69
CA ASP A 41 -17.10 -5.01 1.34
C ASP A 41 -16.00 -5.85 0.71
N PHE A 42 -15.34 -6.63 1.53
CA PHE A 42 -14.33 -7.60 1.10
C PHE A 42 -13.24 -6.98 0.22
N PRO A 43 -12.59 -5.91 0.70
CA PRO A 43 -11.47 -5.37 -0.06
C PRO A 43 -10.25 -6.27 0.03
N ASP A 44 -9.37 -6.15 -0.95
CA ASP A 44 -8.06 -6.77 -0.88
C ASP A 44 -7.16 -5.99 0.07
N LEU A 45 -7.29 -4.67 0.06
CA LEU A 45 -6.52 -3.78 0.93
C LEU A 45 -7.39 -2.68 1.48
N LYS A 46 -7.16 -2.34 2.75
CA LYS A 46 -7.72 -1.15 3.37
C LYS A 46 -6.72 -0.03 3.24
N VAL A 47 -7.15 1.11 2.74
CA VAL A 47 -6.28 2.20 2.35
C VAL A 47 -6.69 3.48 3.05
N LYS A 48 -5.71 4.18 3.60
CA LYS A 48 -5.95 5.49 4.22
C LYS A 48 -5.22 6.56 3.43
N ILE A 49 -5.90 7.66 3.15
CA ILE A 49 -5.30 8.81 2.49
C ILE A 49 -4.65 9.69 3.57
N VAL A 50 -3.38 10.00 3.39
CA VAL A 50 -2.64 10.84 4.33
C VAL A 50 -1.94 11.96 3.60
N GLU A 51 -1.58 13.01 4.34
CA GLU A 51 -0.82 14.13 3.77
C GLU A 51 0.67 13.95 3.98
N ASN A 52 1.04 13.29 5.07
CA ASN A 52 2.45 13.15 5.44
C ASN A 52 2.81 11.69 5.64
N PHE A 53 4.03 11.36 5.27
CA PHE A 53 4.60 10.03 5.49
C PHE A 53 3.74 8.90 4.92
N PRO A 54 3.37 8.99 3.62
CA PRO A 54 2.65 7.89 3.01
C PRO A 54 3.58 6.69 2.79
N ASP A 55 2.96 5.51 2.74
CA ASP A 55 3.69 4.31 2.35
C ASP A 55 3.89 4.27 0.85
N LEU A 56 2.97 4.88 0.11
CA LEU A 56 2.97 4.88 -1.34
C LEU A 56 2.40 6.18 -1.86
N LYS A 57 3.05 6.76 -2.86
CA LYS A 57 2.50 7.90 -3.60
C LYS A 57 1.76 7.35 -4.80
N VAL A 58 0.52 7.77 -4.97
CA VAL A 58 -0.38 7.24 -6.00
C VAL A 58 -0.69 8.31 -7.04
N GLN A 59 -0.45 7.98 -8.29
CA GLN A 59 -0.82 8.80 -9.42
C GLN A 59 -1.99 8.12 -10.13
N VAL A 60 -3.10 8.86 -10.28
CA VAL A 60 -4.26 8.35 -11.01
C VAL A 60 -4.03 8.55 -12.49
N VAL A 61 -4.13 7.49 -13.27
CA VAL A 61 -3.90 7.55 -14.71
C VAL A 61 -5.12 7.01 -15.45
N GLU A 62 -5.24 7.44 -16.71
CA GLU A 62 -6.35 6.98 -17.56
C GLU A 62 -5.96 5.74 -18.35
N ASN A 63 -4.67 5.57 -18.63
CA ASN A 63 -4.18 4.48 -19.46
C ASN A 63 -2.86 3.99 -18.94
N PHE A 64 -2.61 2.71 -19.16
CA PHE A 64 -1.30 2.09 -18.91
C PHE A 64 -0.78 2.31 -17.50
N PRO A 65 -1.51 1.81 -16.49
CA PRO A 65 -1.05 1.92 -15.10
C PRO A 65 0.04 0.87 -14.83
N ASP A 66 1.20 1.05 -15.42
CA ASP A 66 2.25 0.03 -15.44
C ASP A 66 3.31 0.21 -14.38
N LYS A 67 3.43 1.42 -13.81
CA LYS A 67 4.50 1.71 -12.86
C LYS A 67 3.96 1.71 -11.45
N CYS A 68 4.83 1.39 -10.50
CA CYS A 68 4.50 1.40 -9.08
C CYS A 68 3.77 2.69 -8.70
N GLY A 69 2.59 2.53 -8.11
CA GLY A 69 1.79 3.68 -7.70
C GLY A 69 0.89 4.27 -8.76
N GLN A 70 0.91 3.76 -9.98
CA GLN A 70 -0.02 4.23 -11.01
C GLN A 70 -1.30 3.41 -10.94
N TRP A 71 -2.41 4.08 -10.63
CA TRP A 71 -3.71 3.43 -10.47
C TRP A 71 -4.69 3.98 -11.48
N LYS A 72 -5.44 3.08 -12.11
CA LYS A 72 -6.57 3.44 -12.94
C LYS A 72 -7.82 2.92 -12.25
N PHE A 73 -8.73 3.82 -11.89
CA PHE A 73 -9.96 3.39 -11.22
C PHE A 73 -10.95 2.84 -12.24
N VAL A 74 -11.49 1.67 -11.93
CA VAL A 74 -12.42 0.96 -12.82
C VAL A 74 -13.60 0.44 -12.02
N ASN A 75 -14.67 0.09 -12.72
CA ASN A 75 -15.84 -0.54 -12.10
C ASN A 75 -15.84 -2.04 -12.31
N ASP A 76 -15.19 -2.52 -13.36
CA ASP A 76 -15.21 -3.92 -13.74
C ASP A 76 -13.80 -4.46 -13.93
N PHE A 77 -13.63 -5.72 -13.59
CA PHE A 77 -12.39 -6.46 -13.81
C PHE A 77 -11.16 -5.74 -13.23
N PRO A 78 -11.20 -5.40 -11.92
CA PRO A 78 -10.04 -4.76 -11.31
C PRO A 78 -8.93 -5.76 -11.05
N ASP A 79 -7.71 -5.25 -10.93
CA ASP A 79 -6.57 -6.02 -10.44
C ASP A 79 -6.59 -6.06 -8.92
N ILE A 80 -7.06 -4.99 -8.28
CA ILE A 80 -7.12 -4.86 -6.83
C ILE A 80 -8.43 -4.20 -6.43
N LYS A 81 -9.01 -4.65 -5.32
CA LYS A 81 -10.16 -4.00 -4.70
C LYS A 81 -9.68 -3.33 -3.41
N ILE A 82 -10.01 -2.06 -3.25
CA ILE A 82 -9.61 -1.32 -2.06
C ILE A 82 -10.83 -0.71 -1.37
N LYS A 83 -10.67 -0.45 -0.08
CA LYS A 83 -11.66 0.29 0.70
C LYS A 83 -10.92 1.39 1.44
N PHE A 84 -11.44 2.62 1.34
CA PHE A 84 -10.86 3.71 2.10
C PHE A 84 -11.33 3.65 3.55
N VAL A 85 -10.39 3.75 4.48
CA VAL A 85 -10.67 3.67 5.90
C VAL A 85 -9.95 4.80 6.62
N THR A 86 -10.39 5.08 7.85
CA THR A 86 -9.71 6.06 8.70
C THR A 86 -8.84 5.38 9.74
N ASP A 87 -9.15 4.13 10.10
CA ASP A 87 -8.44 3.40 11.15
C ASP A 87 -7.93 2.07 10.64
N PHE A 88 -6.78 1.68 11.15
CA PHE A 88 -6.19 0.37 10.87
C PHE A 88 -6.07 0.05 9.39
N PRO A 89 -5.43 0.96 8.62
CA PRO A 89 -5.24 0.66 7.20
C PRO A 89 -4.13 -0.36 7.00
N ASP A 90 -4.19 -1.05 5.86
CA ASP A 90 -3.10 -1.87 5.40
C ASP A 90 -2.03 -1.01 4.72
N LEU A 91 -2.46 0.09 4.12
CA LEU A 91 -1.60 0.94 3.31
C LEU A 91 -2.01 2.39 3.46
N LYS A 92 -1.03 3.27 3.66
CA LYS A 92 -1.27 4.72 3.67
C LYS A 92 -0.78 5.29 2.35
N ILE A 93 -1.64 6.06 1.70
CA ILE A 93 -1.29 6.64 0.40
C ILE A 93 -1.45 8.15 0.40
N LYS A 94 -0.75 8.78 -0.54
CA LYS A 94 -0.95 10.18 -0.85
C LYS A 94 -1.07 10.30 -2.36
N PHE A 95 -2.10 11.01 -2.82
CA PHE A 95 -2.25 11.23 -4.25
C PHE A 95 -1.29 12.30 -4.71
N VAL A 96 -0.60 12.03 -5.81
CA VAL A 96 0.39 12.96 -6.39
C VAL A 96 0.13 13.07 -7.88
N GLU A 97 0.62 14.17 -8.48
CA GLU A 97 0.52 14.34 -9.92
C GLU A 97 1.72 13.78 -10.64
N ASN A 98 2.86 13.72 -9.96
CA ASN A 98 4.11 13.26 -10.55
C ASN A 98 4.87 12.39 -9.56
N PHE A 99 5.71 11.53 -10.10
CA PHE A 99 6.64 10.71 -9.31
C PHE A 99 5.92 9.79 -8.33
N PRO A 100 5.02 8.92 -8.83
CA PRO A 100 4.39 7.94 -7.96
C PRO A 100 5.39 6.87 -7.51
N GLY A 101 4.97 6.07 -6.53
CA GLY A 101 5.77 4.97 -6.06
C GLY A 101 6.14 5.13 -4.61
N LYS A 102 7.11 4.36 -4.16
CA LYS A 102 7.59 4.45 -2.78
C LYS A 102 8.27 5.79 -2.59
N PRO A 103 8.01 6.44 -1.44
CA PRO A 103 8.66 7.72 -1.17
C PRO A 103 10.14 7.57 -0.89
#